data_39a48b7935a3120e9aca24945fac686c
#
_entry.id   39a48b7935a3120e9aca24945fac686c
#
_cell.length_a   1.000
_cell.length_b   1.000
_cell.length_c   1.000
_cell.angle_alpha   90.00
_cell.angle_beta   90.00
_cell.angle_gamma   90.00
#
_symmetry.space_group_name_H-M   'P 1'
#
loop_
_entity.id
_entity.type
_entity.pdbx_description
1 polymer ?
#
loop_
_entity_poly.entity_id
_entity_poly.type
_entity_poly.pdbx_seq_one_letter_code
_entity_poly.pdbx_strand_id
1 'polypeptide(L)'
;MFMPLQKIFRREKRARSLMPQQMTPMEEILGINMRNALIAKYNPRIAIERARDKVAAKVALEAAGIACTGTVAVIDDHQKLNAFKPTRDMPDSWAIKPARGSQGDGILLAVRREGDVWFKGSGTPLTETDVMHHIQRVVDGGFSGDTASEDAALIEPLIIADPTLANLVPEGLPDLRVICLHDEPLMAMLRLPTNESDGKANLHQRAIGAGISLETGRITRALVQGEAITHHPDTGTKLIGYEVPGWDRVLELASRCGPAIGLGYSGSDIVLDKNEGPLIIEVNAHPGIEIQNICQLGLKAQMAAVGEDFR
;
A
#
# COMPACT_ATOMS: atom_id res chain seq x y z
N MET A 1 -2.47 13.15 -23.40
CA MET A 1 -3.78 13.83 -23.60
C MET A 1 -4.61 13.46 -22.38
N PHE A 2 -4.65 14.33 -21.37
CA PHE A 2 -5.30 14.06 -20.09
C PHE A 2 -6.81 13.92 -20.30
N MET A 3 -7.39 12.79 -19.92
CA MET A 3 -8.85 12.68 -19.81
C MET A 3 -9.30 13.55 -18.62
N PRO A 4 -10.29 14.43 -18.81
CA PRO A 4 -10.75 15.28 -17.71
C PRO A 4 -11.42 14.44 -16.63
N LEU A 5 -11.12 14.76 -15.36
CA LEU A 5 -11.73 14.24 -14.13
C LEU A 5 -13.27 14.09 -14.17
N GLN A 6 -13.94 14.84 -15.04
CA GLN A 6 -15.40 14.76 -15.25
C GLN A 6 -15.93 13.42 -15.76
N LYS A 7 -15.08 12.51 -16.29
CA LYS A 7 -15.53 11.14 -16.67
C LYS A 7 -15.64 10.21 -15.47
N ILE A 8 -14.88 10.44 -14.41
CA ILE A 8 -14.96 9.67 -13.16
C ILE A 8 -16.31 9.93 -12.46
N PHE A 9 -16.84 11.15 -12.59
CA PHE A 9 -18.05 11.61 -11.87
C PHE A 9 -19.38 11.42 -12.63
N ARG A 10 -19.40 10.92 -13.87
CA ARG A 10 -20.65 10.71 -14.64
C ARG A 10 -21.47 9.49 -14.23
N ARG A 11 -21.18 8.88 -13.09
CA ARG A 11 -22.01 7.82 -12.50
C ARG A 11 -22.93 8.33 -11.39
N GLU A 12 -23.63 9.40 -11.64
CA GLU A 12 -24.89 9.67 -10.91
C GLU A 12 -25.90 8.56 -11.18
N LYS A 13 -26.36 7.93 -10.08
CA LYS A 13 -27.45 6.98 -9.89
C LYS A 13 -26.99 5.54 -9.61
N ARG A 14 -26.45 5.34 -8.40
CA ARG A 14 -26.82 4.24 -7.52
C ARG A 14 -26.25 4.50 -6.10
N ALA A 15 -26.71 5.59 -5.47
CA ALA A 15 -26.65 5.68 -4.02
C ALA A 15 -27.54 4.54 -3.47
N ARG A 16 -26.95 3.40 -3.09
CA ARG A 16 -27.60 2.52 -2.13
C ARG A 16 -27.57 3.25 -0.79
N SER A 17 -28.71 3.76 -0.38
CA SER A 17 -28.97 4.33 0.94
C SER A 17 -28.43 3.38 2.02
N LEU A 18 -28.02 3.92 3.15
CA LEU A 18 -27.68 3.21 4.38
C LEU A 18 -28.83 2.26 4.76
N MET A 19 -28.83 1.04 4.22
CA MET A 19 -29.75 -0.03 4.54
C MET A 19 -29.10 -1.01 5.52
N PRO A 20 -29.87 -1.69 6.39
CA PRO A 20 -29.33 -2.65 7.34
C PRO A 20 -28.61 -3.79 6.61
N GLN A 21 -27.59 -4.35 7.26
CA GLN A 21 -26.66 -5.41 6.83
C GLN A 21 -27.30 -6.42 5.84
N GLN A 22 -27.34 -6.09 4.56
CA GLN A 22 -27.56 -7.08 3.53
C GLN A 22 -26.22 -7.69 3.17
N MET A 23 -26.11 -9.00 3.33
CA MET A 23 -24.94 -9.76 2.83
C MET A 23 -24.80 -9.48 1.34
N THR A 24 -23.56 -9.22 0.89
CA THR A 24 -23.26 -9.12 -0.56
C THR A 24 -23.69 -10.42 -1.24
N PRO A 25 -24.51 -10.38 -2.30
CA PRO A 25 -24.92 -11.58 -3.02
C PRO A 25 -23.69 -12.36 -3.49
N MET A 26 -23.69 -13.69 -3.32
CA MET A 26 -22.57 -14.56 -3.69
C MET A 26 -22.18 -14.39 -5.17
N GLU A 27 -23.14 -14.13 -6.03
CA GLU A 27 -22.93 -13.88 -7.46
C GLU A 27 -22.16 -12.59 -7.77
N GLU A 28 -22.15 -11.62 -6.84
CA GLU A 28 -21.39 -10.37 -6.96
C GLU A 28 -19.94 -10.51 -6.44
N ILE A 29 -19.66 -11.57 -5.67
CA ILE A 29 -18.36 -11.77 -5.06
C ILE A 29 -17.36 -12.34 -6.08
N LEU A 30 -16.18 -11.74 -6.16
CA LEU A 30 -15.06 -12.26 -6.92
C LEU A 30 -14.33 -13.33 -6.09
N GLY A 31 -14.46 -14.60 -6.47
CA GLY A 31 -13.72 -15.69 -5.83
C GLY A 31 -12.25 -15.74 -6.29
N ILE A 32 -11.42 -16.46 -5.54
CA ILE A 32 -9.97 -16.54 -5.79
C ILE A 32 -9.61 -17.06 -7.18
N ASN A 33 -10.33 -18.07 -7.68
CA ASN A 33 -10.07 -18.64 -9.01
C ASN A 33 -10.38 -17.63 -10.12
N MET A 34 -11.45 -16.87 -9.98
CA MET A 34 -11.82 -15.84 -10.95
C MET A 34 -10.85 -14.65 -10.88
N ARG A 35 -10.39 -14.24 -9.68
CA ARG A 35 -9.31 -13.27 -9.55
C ARG A 35 -8.06 -13.73 -10.31
N ASN A 36 -7.65 -14.98 -10.14
CA ASN A 36 -6.48 -15.52 -10.84
C ASN A 36 -6.68 -15.53 -12.36
N ALA A 37 -7.89 -15.83 -12.85
CA ALA A 37 -8.23 -15.73 -14.27
C ALA A 37 -8.15 -14.28 -14.80
N LEU A 38 -8.61 -13.29 -14.02
CA LEU A 38 -8.46 -11.87 -14.35
C LEU A 38 -6.99 -11.44 -14.42
N ILE A 39 -6.19 -11.89 -13.46
CA ILE A 39 -4.73 -11.63 -13.46
C ILE A 39 -4.11 -12.21 -14.72
N ALA A 40 -4.41 -13.46 -15.06
CA ALA A 40 -3.89 -14.09 -16.26
C ALA A 40 -4.36 -13.40 -17.57
N LYS A 41 -5.57 -12.82 -17.56
CA LYS A 41 -6.14 -12.08 -18.70
C LYS A 41 -5.49 -10.71 -18.89
N TYR A 42 -5.26 -9.97 -17.79
CA TYR A 42 -4.92 -8.55 -17.83
C TYR A 42 -3.50 -8.21 -17.43
N ASN A 43 -2.77 -9.12 -16.77
CA ASN A 43 -1.44 -8.84 -16.24
C ASN A 43 -0.38 -9.68 -17.00
N PRO A 44 0.31 -9.12 -17.98
CA PRO A 44 1.44 -9.78 -18.61
C PRO A 44 2.52 -10.15 -17.59
N ARG A 45 3.18 -11.31 -17.78
CA ARG A 45 4.21 -11.80 -16.86
C ARG A 45 5.30 -10.75 -16.57
N ILE A 46 5.73 -10.02 -17.59
CA ILE A 46 6.75 -8.97 -17.43
C ILE A 46 6.29 -7.83 -16.49
N ALA A 47 5.01 -7.49 -16.51
CA ALA A 47 4.43 -6.48 -15.62
C ALA A 47 4.30 -7.02 -14.19
N ILE A 48 3.95 -8.30 -14.03
CA ILE A 48 3.93 -8.96 -12.72
C ILE A 48 5.32 -8.95 -12.08
N GLU A 49 6.35 -9.35 -12.84
CA GLU A 49 7.74 -9.34 -12.33
C GLU A 49 8.20 -7.91 -12.00
N ARG A 50 7.84 -6.91 -12.81
CA ARG A 50 8.11 -5.50 -12.50
C ARG A 50 7.44 -5.04 -11.21
N ALA A 51 6.19 -5.43 -10.99
CA ALA A 51 5.46 -5.08 -9.75
C ALA A 51 6.04 -5.76 -8.50
N ARG A 52 6.63 -6.96 -8.65
CA ARG A 52 7.28 -7.69 -7.56
C ARG A 52 8.59 -7.06 -7.10
N ASP A 53 9.28 -6.37 -8.01
CA ASP A 53 10.53 -5.69 -7.73
C ASP A 53 10.24 -4.21 -7.42
N LYS A 54 10.37 -3.81 -6.16
CA LYS A 54 10.06 -2.45 -5.69
C LYS A 54 10.91 -1.39 -6.38
N VAL A 55 12.15 -1.71 -6.74
CA VAL A 55 13.04 -0.79 -7.47
C VAL A 55 12.53 -0.61 -8.90
N ALA A 56 12.24 -1.71 -9.61
CA ALA A 56 11.73 -1.66 -10.97
C ALA A 56 10.35 -0.99 -11.05
N ALA A 57 9.47 -1.28 -10.09
CA ALA A 57 8.15 -0.65 -9.99
C ALA A 57 8.30 0.87 -9.80
N LYS A 58 9.17 1.30 -8.89
CA LYS A 58 9.43 2.70 -8.59
C LYS A 58 9.96 3.46 -9.80
N VAL A 59 10.94 2.91 -10.50
CA VAL A 59 11.46 3.51 -11.76
C VAL A 59 10.34 3.72 -12.78
N ALA A 60 9.42 2.77 -12.91
CA ALA A 60 8.29 2.89 -13.85
C ALA A 60 7.29 3.97 -13.40
N LEU A 61 7.01 4.06 -12.10
CA LEU A 61 6.13 5.08 -11.52
C LEU A 61 6.71 6.49 -11.69
N GLU A 62 7.99 6.68 -11.36
CA GLU A 62 8.71 7.95 -11.50
C GLU A 62 8.75 8.41 -12.97
N ALA A 63 9.04 7.48 -13.91
CA ALA A 63 9.02 7.77 -15.35
C ALA A 63 7.63 8.21 -15.85
N ALA A 64 6.55 7.75 -15.20
CA ALA A 64 5.17 8.16 -15.46
C ALA A 64 4.76 9.44 -14.70
N GLY A 65 5.65 10.06 -13.92
CA GLY A 65 5.35 11.22 -13.07
C GLY A 65 4.33 10.92 -11.97
N ILE A 66 4.36 9.69 -11.42
CA ILE A 66 3.51 9.28 -10.31
C ILE A 66 4.30 9.47 -9.02
N ALA A 67 3.69 10.16 -8.06
CA ALA A 67 4.33 10.43 -6.77
C ALA A 67 4.52 9.11 -5.98
N CYS A 68 5.76 8.83 -5.62
CA CYS A 68 6.17 7.71 -4.78
C CYS A 68 7.24 8.18 -3.79
N THR A 69 7.58 7.34 -2.81
CA THR A 69 8.62 7.68 -1.83
C THR A 69 9.94 8.00 -2.53
N GLY A 70 10.72 8.95 -2.00
CA GLY A 70 12.06 9.27 -2.52
C GLY A 70 13.00 8.04 -2.44
N THR A 71 14.10 8.05 -3.18
CA THR A 71 15.16 7.04 -3.10
C THR A 71 16.44 7.68 -2.57
N VAL A 72 16.96 7.16 -1.44
CA VAL A 72 18.27 7.55 -0.92
C VAL A 72 19.37 6.77 -1.64
N ALA A 73 19.24 5.44 -1.68
CA ALA A 73 20.16 4.55 -2.37
C ALA A 73 19.51 3.22 -2.74
N VAL A 74 20.10 2.56 -3.74
CA VAL A 74 19.82 1.16 -4.09
C VAL A 74 21.14 0.41 -4.05
N ILE A 75 21.25 -0.57 -3.15
CA ILE A 75 22.42 -1.44 -2.98
C ILE A 75 22.03 -2.83 -3.49
N ASP A 76 22.47 -3.17 -4.69
CA ASP A 76 22.10 -4.39 -5.41
C ASP A 76 23.28 -5.35 -5.64
N ASP A 77 24.48 -4.96 -5.19
CA ASP A 77 25.69 -5.77 -5.27
C ASP A 77 26.69 -5.46 -4.16
N HIS A 78 27.68 -6.34 -3.98
CA HIS A 78 28.73 -6.18 -2.98
C HIS A 78 29.71 -5.03 -3.28
N GLN A 79 29.86 -4.57 -4.53
CA GLN A 79 30.70 -3.44 -4.84
C GLN A 79 30.06 -2.15 -4.31
N LYS A 80 28.76 -1.96 -4.54
CA LYS A 80 27.99 -0.84 -3.97
C LYS A 80 27.95 -0.92 -2.45
N LEU A 81 27.74 -2.12 -1.89
CA LEU A 81 27.77 -2.34 -0.44
C LEU A 81 29.10 -1.88 0.18
N ASN A 82 30.24 -2.27 -0.39
CA ASN A 82 31.55 -1.89 0.12
C ASN A 82 31.85 -0.39 -0.01
N ALA A 83 31.28 0.28 -1.00
CA ALA A 83 31.43 1.73 -1.22
C ALA A 83 30.51 2.58 -0.35
N PHE A 84 29.40 2.01 0.14
CA PHE A 84 28.38 2.70 0.93
C PHE A 84 28.84 2.97 2.35
N LYS A 85 28.56 4.17 2.84
CA LYS A 85 28.89 4.61 4.21
C LYS A 85 27.65 5.21 4.86
N PRO A 86 26.89 4.44 5.67
CA PRO A 86 25.65 4.88 6.28
C PRO A 86 25.74 6.26 6.96
N THR A 87 26.77 6.50 7.74
CA THR A 87 26.96 7.75 8.48
C THR A 87 27.11 8.98 7.58
N ARG A 88 27.58 8.80 6.34
CA ARG A 88 27.70 9.84 5.32
C ARG A 88 26.48 9.91 4.38
N ASP A 89 25.96 8.76 3.99
CA ASP A 89 25.08 8.62 2.81
C ASP A 89 23.60 8.55 3.20
N MET A 90 23.30 8.36 4.49
CA MET A 90 21.90 8.23 4.96
C MET A 90 21.43 9.44 5.76
N PRO A 91 20.13 9.80 5.63
CA PRO A 91 19.50 10.86 6.44
C PRO A 91 19.34 10.43 7.91
N ASP A 92 18.77 11.35 8.73
CA ASP A 92 18.53 11.09 10.15
C ASP A 92 17.41 10.07 10.40
N SER A 93 16.49 9.94 9.46
CA SER A 93 15.40 8.97 9.51
C SER A 93 15.21 8.31 8.14
N TRP A 94 15.01 6.99 8.13
CA TRP A 94 14.98 6.20 6.91
C TRP A 94 14.29 4.85 7.07
N ALA A 95 14.00 4.23 5.93
CA ALA A 95 13.55 2.85 5.81
C ALA A 95 14.47 2.08 4.85
N ILE A 96 14.91 0.89 5.24
CA ILE A 96 15.56 -0.08 4.35
C ILE A 96 14.57 -1.19 4.08
N LYS A 97 14.38 -1.51 2.80
CA LYS A 97 13.42 -2.55 2.35
C LYS A 97 14.09 -3.48 1.35
N PRO A 98 13.89 -4.80 1.44
CA PRO A 98 14.24 -5.71 0.35
C PRO A 98 13.42 -5.38 -0.90
N ALA A 99 14.02 -5.33 -2.08
CA ALA A 99 13.31 -5.05 -3.32
C ALA A 99 12.24 -6.09 -3.62
N ARG A 100 12.53 -7.38 -3.32
CA ARG A 100 11.62 -8.51 -3.56
C ARG A 100 10.97 -9.08 -2.31
N GLY A 101 11.15 -8.45 -1.16
CA GLY A 101 10.51 -8.83 0.10
C GLY A 101 8.99 -8.63 0.08
N SER A 102 8.26 -9.41 0.86
CA SER A 102 6.81 -9.33 1.02
C SER A 102 6.40 -9.24 2.48
N GLN A 103 5.17 -8.81 2.75
CA GLN A 103 4.56 -8.77 4.10
C GLN A 103 5.34 -7.96 5.15
N GLY A 104 6.24 -7.07 4.72
CA GLY A 104 7.08 -6.26 5.63
C GLY A 104 8.28 -7.01 6.19
N ASP A 105 8.58 -8.24 5.70
CA ASP A 105 9.76 -8.97 6.13
C ASP A 105 11.04 -8.28 5.63
N GLY A 106 12.05 -8.23 6.50
CA GLY A 106 13.32 -7.57 6.20
C GLY A 106 13.28 -6.04 6.19
N ILE A 107 12.18 -5.39 6.58
CA ILE A 107 12.14 -3.93 6.72
C ILE A 107 12.86 -3.51 8.01
N LEU A 108 13.79 -2.56 7.89
CA LEU A 108 14.43 -1.89 9.02
C LEU A 108 14.13 -0.39 8.96
N LEU A 109 13.67 0.16 10.07
CA LEU A 109 13.30 1.57 10.20
C LEU A 109 14.16 2.27 11.25
N ALA A 110 14.60 3.49 10.93
CA ALA A 110 15.19 4.41 11.90
C ALA A 110 14.39 5.71 11.91
N VAL A 111 13.99 6.17 13.10
CA VAL A 111 13.11 7.33 13.25
C VAL A 111 13.86 8.62 13.59
N ARG A 112 15.09 8.50 14.09
CA ARG A 112 15.94 9.63 14.45
C ARG A 112 17.42 9.22 14.53
N ARG A 113 18.31 10.21 14.53
CA ARG A 113 19.75 10.04 14.66
C ARG A 113 20.31 10.95 15.76
N GLU A 114 21.29 10.46 16.50
CA GLU A 114 22.10 11.22 17.45
C GLU A 114 23.59 10.90 17.19
N GLY A 115 24.32 11.86 16.67
CA GLY A 115 25.70 11.63 16.22
C GLY A 115 25.77 10.57 15.10
N ASP A 116 26.48 9.49 15.33
CA ASP A 116 26.66 8.39 14.37
C ASP A 116 25.74 7.17 14.67
N VAL A 117 24.75 7.34 15.54
CA VAL A 117 23.83 6.29 15.97
C VAL A 117 22.40 6.66 15.61
N TRP A 118 21.68 5.76 14.92
CA TRP A 118 20.25 5.86 14.67
C TRP A 118 19.47 5.13 15.73
N PHE A 119 18.17 5.40 15.80
CA PHE A 119 17.27 4.76 16.76
C PHE A 119 16.01 4.27 16.08
N LYS A 120 15.60 3.03 16.41
CA LYS A 120 14.27 2.52 16.06
C LYS A 120 13.18 3.27 16.82
N GLY A 121 11.90 3.13 16.39
CA GLY A 121 10.75 3.66 17.15
C GLY A 121 10.69 3.15 18.60
N SER A 122 11.13 1.91 18.84
CA SER A 122 11.27 1.33 20.20
C SER A 122 12.36 1.98 21.07
N GLY A 123 13.17 2.88 20.52
CA GLY A 123 14.34 3.45 21.21
C GLY A 123 15.60 2.58 21.12
N THR A 124 15.55 1.42 20.45
CA THR A 124 16.73 0.56 20.27
C THR A 124 17.75 1.26 19.37
N PRO A 125 19.03 1.39 19.79
CA PRO A 125 20.07 1.99 18.96
C PRO A 125 20.44 1.09 17.77
N LEU A 126 20.84 1.72 16.68
CA LEU A 126 21.38 1.11 15.47
C LEU A 126 22.71 1.78 15.14
N THR A 127 23.79 1.05 15.24
CA THR A 127 25.12 1.50 14.84
C THR A 127 25.30 1.39 13.32
N GLU A 128 26.31 2.03 12.76
CA GLU A 128 26.70 1.83 11.35
C GLU A 128 26.91 0.36 11.01
N THR A 129 27.51 -0.41 11.93
CA THR A 129 27.72 -1.85 11.76
C THR A 129 26.40 -2.62 11.67
N ASP A 130 25.41 -2.28 12.50
CA ASP A 130 24.08 -2.93 12.47
C ASP A 130 23.36 -2.65 11.15
N VAL A 131 23.44 -1.40 10.67
CA VAL A 131 22.87 -0.99 9.38
C VAL A 131 23.52 -1.72 8.22
N MET A 132 24.87 -1.73 8.17
CA MET A 132 25.63 -2.44 7.12
C MET A 132 25.33 -3.95 7.12
N HIS A 133 25.27 -4.56 8.29
CA HIS A 133 24.94 -5.98 8.43
C HIS A 133 23.54 -6.30 7.91
N HIS A 134 22.57 -5.39 8.17
CA HIS A 134 21.21 -5.55 7.65
C HIS A 134 21.17 -5.42 6.12
N ILE A 135 21.83 -4.40 5.55
CA ILE A 135 21.93 -4.22 4.09
C ILE A 135 22.57 -5.45 3.46
N GLN A 136 23.67 -5.95 4.01
CA GLN A 136 24.33 -7.17 3.53
C GLN A 136 23.37 -8.37 3.52
N ARG A 137 22.62 -8.59 4.60
CA ARG A 137 21.64 -9.68 4.66
C ARG A 137 20.56 -9.56 3.57
N VAL A 138 20.16 -8.33 3.23
CA VAL A 138 19.22 -8.10 2.13
C VAL A 138 19.88 -8.48 0.80
N VAL A 139 21.09 -7.97 0.52
CA VAL A 139 21.83 -8.23 -0.72
C VAL A 139 22.09 -9.72 -0.91
N ASP A 140 22.40 -10.44 0.18
CA ASP A 140 22.61 -11.89 0.20
C ASP A 140 21.30 -12.70 0.06
N GLY A 141 20.14 -12.04 -0.17
CA GLY A 141 18.85 -12.71 -0.35
C GLY A 141 18.20 -13.24 0.92
N GLY A 142 18.65 -12.81 2.10
CA GLY A 142 18.20 -13.33 3.40
C GLY A 142 16.73 -13.07 3.73
N PHE A 143 16.01 -12.30 2.91
CA PHE A 143 14.58 -11.97 3.06
C PHE A 143 13.77 -12.25 1.79
N SER A 144 14.40 -12.75 0.72
CA SER A 144 13.71 -13.19 -0.49
C SER A 144 13.16 -14.60 -0.27
N GLY A 145 11.88 -14.81 -0.58
CA GLY A 145 11.24 -16.14 -0.44
C GLY A 145 11.79 -17.21 -1.41
N ASP A 146 12.56 -16.82 -2.41
CA ASP A 146 13.26 -17.71 -3.33
C ASP A 146 14.69 -17.96 -2.84
N THR A 147 14.99 -19.18 -2.48
CA THR A 147 16.15 -19.65 -1.73
C THR A 147 17.52 -19.52 -2.43
N ALA A 148 17.69 -18.70 -3.47
CA ALA A 148 18.97 -18.62 -4.19
C ALA A 148 19.24 -17.32 -4.95
N SER A 149 18.49 -16.25 -4.76
CA SER A 149 18.74 -15.03 -5.55
C SER A 149 19.17 -13.86 -4.67
N GLU A 150 20.28 -13.21 -5.05
CA GLU A 150 20.63 -11.87 -4.58
C GLU A 150 19.43 -10.94 -4.71
N ASP A 151 19.24 -10.04 -3.75
CA ASP A 151 18.21 -9.02 -3.73
C ASP A 151 18.85 -7.63 -3.65
N ALA A 152 18.07 -6.58 -3.79
CA ALA A 152 18.53 -5.21 -3.62
C ALA A 152 17.97 -4.60 -2.35
N ALA A 153 18.81 -3.90 -1.60
CA ALA A 153 18.37 -3.06 -0.49
C ALA A 153 17.96 -1.68 -1.05
N LEU A 154 16.66 -1.40 -1.01
CA LEU A 154 16.10 -0.09 -1.31
C LEU A 154 16.08 0.75 -0.03
N ILE A 155 16.81 1.87 -0.04
CA ILE A 155 16.88 2.82 1.07
C ILE A 155 16.06 4.05 0.71
N GLU A 156 15.11 4.40 1.56
CA GLU A 156 14.16 5.49 1.36
C GLU A 156 14.14 6.44 2.56
N PRO A 157 13.78 7.72 2.39
CA PRO A 157 13.43 8.57 3.52
C PRO A 157 12.27 7.94 4.32
N LEU A 158 12.27 8.14 5.64
CA LEU A 158 11.14 7.69 6.45
C LEU A 158 9.90 8.52 6.11
N ILE A 159 8.79 7.86 5.85
CA ILE A 159 7.49 8.50 5.65
C ILE A 159 7.00 9.01 7.00
N ILE A 160 6.59 10.26 7.03
CA ILE A 160 5.95 10.88 8.20
C ILE A 160 4.46 10.96 7.90
N ALA A 161 3.66 10.15 8.58
CA ALA A 161 2.22 10.12 8.35
C ALA A 161 1.59 11.51 8.50
N ASP A 162 0.63 11.83 7.62
CA ASP A 162 -0.21 13.02 7.77
C ASP A 162 -0.85 13.02 9.17
N PRO A 163 -0.78 14.13 9.92
CA PRO A 163 -1.27 14.20 11.29
C PRO A 163 -2.74 13.80 11.46
N THR A 164 -3.56 14.01 10.43
CA THR A 164 -4.98 13.67 10.49
C THR A 164 -5.20 12.15 10.50
N LEU A 165 -4.39 11.39 9.72
CA LEU A 165 -4.40 9.93 9.76
C LEU A 165 -3.62 9.37 10.94
N ALA A 166 -2.49 9.99 11.31
CA ALA A 166 -1.70 9.58 12.46
C ALA A 166 -2.52 9.62 13.77
N ASN A 167 -3.44 10.58 13.90
CA ASN A 167 -4.31 10.69 15.08
C ASN A 167 -5.39 9.60 15.17
N LEU A 168 -5.61 8.81 14.10
CA LEU A 168 -6.55 7.69 14.12
C LEU A 168 -5.96 6.45 14.81
N VAL A 169 -4.65 6.31 14.84
CA VAL A 169 -3.94 5.09 15.26
C VAL A 169 -3.05 5.37 16.47
N PRO A 170 -2.75 4.35 17.30
CA PRO A 170 -1.83 4.53 18.43
C PRO A 170 -0.37 4.69 17.97
N GLU A 171 0.01 3.93 16.95
CA GLU A 171 1.35 3.89 16.36
C GLU A 171 1.27 3.31 14.94
N GLY A 172 2.33 3.51 14.14
CA GLY A 172 2.46 2.92 12.80
C GLY A 172 2.00 3.86 11.68
N LEU A 173 1.98 3.32 10.49
CA LEU A 173 1.67 4.06 9.26
C LEU A 173 0.35 3.54 8.66
N PRO A 174 -0.75 4.30 8.73
CA PRO A 174 -1.97 3.99 7.99
C PRO A 174 -1.72 3.97 6.49
N ASP A 175 -2.31 3.04 5.77
CA ASP A 175 -2.24 3.02 4.32
C ASP A 175 -3.60 2.77 3.67
N LEU A 176 -3.72 3.22 2.45
CA LEU A 176 -4.88 3.07 1.59
C LEU A 176 -4.61 1.98 0.57
N ARG A 177 -5.49 0.98 0.47
CA ARG A 177 -5.50 0.02 -0.63
C ARG A 177 -6.60 0.38 -1.61
N VAL A 178 -6.24 0.66 -2.87
CA VAL A 178 -7.21 0.89 -3.95
C VAL A 178 -7.04 -0.21 -5.00
N ILE A 179 -8.13 -0.90 -5.31
CA ILE A 179 -8.18 -1.90 -6.40
C ILE A 179 -8.65 -1.21 -7.67
N CYS A 180 -7.91 -1.41 -8.75
CA CYS A 180 -8.24 -0.87 -10.07
C CYS A 180 -8.33 -1.98 -11.12
N LEU A 181 -9.23 -1.78 -12.10
CA LEU A 181 -9.22 -2.49 -13.37
C LEU A 181 -8.89 -1.45 -14.46
N HIS A 182 -7.75 -1.64 -15.13
CA HIS A 182 -7.14 -0.62 -15.98
C HIS A 182 -6.87 0.67 -15.19
N ASP A 183 -7.48 1.77 -15.59
CA ASP A 183 -7.42 3.08 -14.95
C ASP A 183 -8.66 3.40 -14.08
N GLU A 184 -9.57 2.43 -13.90
CA GLU A 184 -10.83 2.61 -13.17
C GLU A 184 -10.71 2.07 -11.73
N PRO A 185 -10.77 2.92 -10.69
CA PRO A 185 -10.87 2.48 -9.30
C PRO A 185 -12.19 1.75 -9.06
N LEU A 186 -12.11 0.56 -8.49
CA LEU A 186 -13.27 -0.30 -8.22
C LEU A 186 -13.67 -0.30 -6.76
N MET A 187 -12.69 -0.25 -5.86
CA MET A 187 -12.90 -0.39 -4.42
C MET A 187 -11.70 0.15 -3.65
N ALA A 188 -11.96 0.77 -2.50
CA ALA A 188 -10.92 1.32 -1.65
C ALA A 188 -11.15 0.97 -0.18
N MET A 189 -10.07 0.78 0.56
CA MET A 189 -10.07 0.65 2.01
C MET A 189 -8.88 1.38 2.62
N LEU A 190 -9.04 1.86 3.85
CA LEU A 190 -7.96 2.31 4.72
C LEU A 190 -7.61 1.17 5.66
N ARG A 191 -6.33 0.86 5.80
CA ARG A 191 -5.80 -0.10 6.77
C ARG A 191 -5.20 0.68 7.93
N LEU A 192 -5.70 0.43 9.13
CA LEU A 192 -5.29 1.16 10.33
C LEU A 192 -4.57 0.20 11.29
N PRO A 193 -3.29 0.48 11.61
CA PRO A 193 -2.58 -0.22 12.66
C PRO A 193 -3.32 -0.22 13.99
N THR A 194 -3.15 -1.30 14.77
CA THR A 194 -3.59 -1.44 16.15
C THR A 194 -2.41 -1.82 17.03
N ASN A 195 -2.56 -1.76 18.36
CA ASN A 195 -1.57 -2.30 19.29
C ASN A 195 -1.31 -3.80 19.04
N GLU A 196 -2.36 -4.55 18.68
CA GLU A 196 -2.24 -5.99 18.36
C GLU A 196 -1.52 -6.25 17.04
N SER A 197 -1.53 -5.30 16.10
CA SER A 197 -0.81 -5.42 14.82
C SER A 197 0.64 -4.96 14.88
N ASP A 198 1.13 -4.53 16.07
CA ASP A 198 2.49 -4.03 16.26
C ASP A 198 2.84 -2.89 15.26
N GLY A 199 1.91 -1.93 15.12
CA GLY A 199 2.06 -0.79 14.22
C GLY A 199 1.97 -1.11 12.72
N LYS A 200 1.62 -2.34 12.34
CA LYS A 200 1.55 -2.77 10.95
C LYS A 200 0.13 -2.65 10.39
N ALA A 201 -0.02 -2.06 9.22
CA ALA A 201 -1.28 -1.94 8.50
C ALA A 201 -1.64 -3.25 7.74
N ASN A 202 -1.48 -4.42 8.39
CA ASN A 202 -1.72 -5.71 7.78
C ASN A 202 -2.94 -6.40 8.42
N LEU A 203 -3.98 -6.65 7.63
CA LEU A 203 -5.23 -7.27 8.09
C LEU A 203 -5.01 -8.67 8.71
N HIS A 204 -4.06 -9.45 8.17
CA HIS A 204 -3.71 -10.77 8.73
C HIS A 204 -2.98 -10.67 10.07
N GLN A 205 -2.49 -9.50 10.43
CA GLN A 205 -1.84 -9.18 11.70
C GLN A 205 -2.72 -8.31 12.60
N ARG A 206 -4.06 -8.40 12.43
CA ARG A 206 -5.07 -7.73 13.27
C ARG A 206 -5.17 -6.21 13.12
N ALA A 207 -4.70 -5.66 12.00
CA ALA A 207 -5.03 -4.28 11.64
C ALA A 207 -6.52 -4.16 11.30
N ILE A 208 -7.06 -2.95 11.44
CA ILE A 208 -8.42 -2.63 11.03
C ILE A 208 -8.47 -2.45 9.53
N GLY A 209 -9.50 -3.01 8.88
CA GLY A 209 -9.88 -2.65 7.52
C GLY A 209 -11.09 -1.72 7.54
N ALA A 210 -10.96 -0.54 6.97
CA ALA A 210 -12.03 0.46 6.89
C ALA A 210 -12.40 0.72 5.42
N GLY A 211 -13.59 0.29 5.00
CA GLY A 211 -14.11 0.49 3.64
C GLY A 211 -14.43 1.95 3.37
N ILE A 212 -14.02 2.44 2.21
CA ILE A 212 -14.16 3.84 1.80
C ILE A 212 -15.11 3.94 0.62
N SER A 213 -16.04 4.92 0.66
CA SER A 213 -16.82 5.32 -0.51
C SER A 213 -15.89 5.98 -1.54
N LEU A 214 -15.85 5.44 -2.76
CA LEU A 214 -15.07 6.04 -3.85
C LEU A 214 -15.55 7.45 -4.22
N GLU A 215 -16.86 7.71 -4.05
CA GLU A 215 -17.46 8.99 -4.37
C GLU A 215 -17.06 10.10 -3.37
N THR A 216 -16.99 9.77 -2.08
CA THR A 216 -16.88 10.78 -1.03
C THR A 216 -15.58 10.73 -0.23
N GLY A 217 -14.74 9.69 -0.40
CA GLY A 217 -13.55 9.48 0.43
C GLY A 217 -13.85 9.15 1.89
N ARG A 218 -15.13 8.89 2.24
CA ARG A 218 -15.54 8.65 3.63
C ARG A 218 -15.53 7.18 3.99
N ILE A 219 -15.09 6.89 5.22
CA ILE A 219 -15.20 5.55 5.81
C ILE A 219 -16.69 5.25 6.03
N THR A 220 -17.16 4.18 5.38
CA THR A 220 -18.54 3.72 5.48
C THR A 220 -18.71 2.54 6.43
N ARG A 221 -17.64 1.76 6.64
CA ARG A 221 -17.61 0.58 7.48
C ARG A 221 -16.20 0.32 7.96
N ALA A 222 -16.05 -0.26 9.15
CA ALA A 222 -14.76 -0.72 9.66
C ALA A 222 -14.90 -2.11 10.31
N LEU A 223 -13.92 -2.97 10.08
CA LEU A 223 -13.83 -4.31 10.64
C LEU A 223 -12.46 -4.53 11.27
N VAL A 224 -12.43 -5.24 12.39
CA VAL A 224 -11.24 -5.85 12.98
C VAL A 224 -11.54 -7.32 13.26
N GLN A 225 -10.70 -8.23 12.74
CA GLN A 225 -10.90 -9.68 12.88
C GLN A 225 -12.32 -10.18 12.48
N GLY A 226 -12.94 -9.52 11.50
CA GLY A 226 -14.30 -9.84 11.04
C GLY A 226 -15.43 -9.18 11.82
N GLU A 227 -15.14 -8.58 12.96
CA GLU A 227 -16.13 -7.89 13.79
C GLU A 227 -16.27 -6.41 13.36
N ALA A 228 -17.52 -5.95 13.24
CA ALA A 228 -17.81 -4.56 12.87
C ALA A 228 -17.58 -3.61 14.04
N ILE A 229 -16.84 -2.54 13.78
CA ILE A 229 -16.53 -1.50 14.76
C ILE A 229 -16.90 -0.13 14.22
N THR A 230 -17.11 0.84 15.11
CA THR A 230 -17.38 2.24 14.74
C THR A 230 -16.28 3.19 15.21
N HIS A 231 -15.48 2.75 16.19
CA HIS A 231 -14.36 3.49 16.78
C HIS A 231 -13.11 2.60 16.78
N HIS A 232 -11.96 3.24 16.71
CA HIS A 232 -10.67 2.53 16.85
C HIS A 232 -10.54 1.97 18.28
N PRO A 233 -10.24 0.67 18.47
CA PRO A 233 -10.25 0.04 19.79
C PRO A 233 -9.22 0.63 20.76
N ASP A 234 -8.05 1.06 20.25
CA ASP A 234 -6.96 1.55 21.08
C ASP A 234 -7.04 3.07 21.35
N THR A 235 -7.50 3.87 20.39
CA THR A 235 -7.54 5.34 20.51
C THR A 235 -8.92 5.87 20.89
N GLY A 236 -9.98 5.07 20.69
CA GLY A 236 -11.37 5.50 20.86
C GLY A 236 -11.85 6.49 19.78
N THR A 237 -11.03 6.76 18.78
CA THR A 237 -11.38 7.71 17.70
C THR A 237 -12.48 7.15 16.81
N LYS A 238 -13.49 7.96 16.51
CA LYS A 238 -14.58 7.59 15.61
C LYS A 238 -14.06 7.42 14.18
N LEU A 239 -14.32 6.25 13.59
CA LEU A 239 -13.90 5.91 12.23
C LEU A 239 -14.97 6.22 11.20
N ILE A 240 -16.22 5.83 11.47
CA ILE A 240 -17.31 5.94 10.51
C ILE A 240 -17.62 7.41 10.21
N GLY A 241 -17.61 7.74 8.91
CA GLY A 241 -17.81 9.09 8.40
C GLY A 241 -16.54 9.94 8.34
N TYR A 242 -15.40 9.41 8.80
CA TYR A 242 -14.10 10.07 8.62
C TYR A 242 -13.79 10.20 7.14
N GLU A 243 -13.36 11.38 6.71
CA GLU A 243 -13.03 11.70 5.32
C GLU A 243 -11.51 11.70 5.13
N VAL A 244 -11.04 10.92 4.16
CA VAL A 244 -9.62 10.83 3.83
C VAL A 244 -9.16 12.11 3.16
N PRO A 245 -8.12 12.80 3.68
CA PRO A 245 -7.59 14.01 3.06
C PRO A 245 -7.05 13.76 1.66
N GLY A 246 -7.27 14.72 0.74
CA GLY A 246 -6.72 14.64 -0.61
C GLY A 246 -7.27 13.48 -1.44
N TRP A 247 -8.50 13.04 -1.20
CA TRP A 247 -9.10 11.86 -1.79
C TRP A 247 -9.03 11.81 -3.32
N ASP A 248 -9.32 12.92 -3.99
CA ASP A 248 -9.23 12.99 -5.45
C ASP A 248 -7.83 12.67 -5.96
N ARG A 249 -6.80 13.13 -5.24
CA ARG A 249 -5.40 12.85 -5.57
C ARG A 249 -5.04 11.39 -5.31
N VAL A 250 -5.60 10.78 -4.26
CA VAL A 250 -5.44 9.34 -3.99
C VAL A 250 -5.99 8.52 -5.16
N LEU A 251 -7.20 8.82 -5.62
CA LEU A 251 -7.81 8.13 -6.76
C LEU A 251 -7.04 8.37 -8.07
N GLU A 252 -6.59 9.59 -8.31
CA GLU A 252 -5.76 9.90 -9.48
C GLU A 252 -4.47 9.07 -9.50
N LEU A 253 -3.74 8.98 -8.39
CA LEU A 253 -2.54 8.17 -8.30
C LEU A 253 -2.85 6.68 -8.52
N ALA A 254 -3.88 6.14 -7.84
CA ALA A 254 -4.27 4.75 -7.95
C ALA A 254 -4.62 4.36 -9.40
N SER A 255 -5.39 5.21 -10.11
CA SER A 255 -5.80 4.94 -11.49
C SER A 255 -4.63 4.87 -12.47
N ARG A 256 -3.54 5.57 -12.19
CA ARG A 256 -2.36 5.65 -13.06
C ARG A 256 -1.33 4.55 -12.79
N CYS A 257 -1.33 3.96 -11.58
CA CYS A 257 -0.29 3.01 -11.16
C CYS A 257 -0.27 1.72 -11.99
N GLY A 258 -1.42 1.08 -12.16
CA GLY A 258 -1.55 -0.14 -12.96
C GLY A 258 -1.01 0.05 -14.39
N PRO A 259 -1.55 1.01 -15.16
CA PRO A 259 -1.05 1.33 -16.51
C PRO A 259 0.44 1.65 -16.59
N ALA A 260 1.01 2.39 -15.63
CA ALA A 260 2.43 2.74 -15.59
C ALA A 260 3.34 1.52 -15.48
N ILE A 261 2.90 0.49 -14.74
CA ILE A 261 3.64 -0.78 -14.57
C ILE A 261 3.33 -1.76 -15.70
N GLY A 262 2.19 -1.58 -16.38
CA GLY A 262 1.69 -2.47 -17.43
C GLY A 262 0.71 -3.52 -16.91
N LEU A 263 0.11 -3.30 -15.73
CA LEU A 263 -0.92 -4.15 -15.15
C LEU A 263 -2.31 -3.64 -15.52
N GLY A 264 -3.18 -4.54 -15.96
CA GLY A 264 -4.59 -4.23 -16.19
C GLY A 264 -5.48 -4.45 -14.97
N TYR A 265 -5.06 -5.32 -14.02
CA TYR A 265 -5.72 -5.51 -12.72
C TYR A 265 -4.69 -5.34 -11.61
N SER A 266 -4.88 -4.38 -10.73
CA SER A 266 -3.89 -4.02 -9.74
C SER A 266 -4.49 -3.57 -8.41
N GLY A 267 -3.67 -3.60 -7.36
CA GLY A 267 -3.95 -2.95 -6.10
C GLY A 267 -2.80 -2.01 -5.75
N SER A 268 -3.08 -0.74 -5.53
CA SER A 268 -2.10 0.26 -5.12
C SER A 268 -2.16 0.50 -3.62
N ASP A 269 -1.00 0.51 -2.96
CA ASP A 269 -0.86 0.89 -1.55
C ASP A 269 -0.33 2.33 -1.51
N ILE A 270 -1.10 3.20 -0.85
CA ILE A 270 -0.90 4.64 -0.83
C ILE A 270 -0.85 5.11 0.62
N VAL A 271 0.13 5.90 0.95
CA VAL A 271 0.23 6.56 2.25
C VAL A 271 0.03 8.07 2.07
N LEU A 272 -0.40 8.74 3.12
CA LEU A 272 -0.41 10.19 3.14
C LEU A 272 0.80 10.67 3.95
N ASP A 273 1.79 11.21 3.24
CA ASP A 273 2.94 11.85 3.88
C ASP A 273 2.57 13.28 4.28
N LYS A 274 3.06 13.72 5.46
CA LYS A 274 2.81 15.04 6.02
C LYS A 274 3.21 16.19 5.09
N ASN A 275 4.29 16.02 4.32
CA ASN A 275 4.88 17.08 3.50
C ASN A 275 4.52 16.92 2.02
N GLU A 276 4.52 15.68 1.53
CA GLU A 276 4.38 15.34 0.11
C GLU A 276 2.92 15.00 -0.28
N GLY A 277 2.07 14.75 0.73
CA GLY A 277 0.70 14.26 0.49
C GLY A 277 0.65 12.79 0.10
N PRO A 278 -0.27 12.38 -0.80
CA PRO A 278 -0.40 10.99 -1.19
C PRO A 278 0.80 10.48 -1.99
N LEU A 279 1.41 9.37 -1.52
CA LEU A 279 2.55 8.68 -2.14
C LEU A 279 2.26 7.20 -2.34
N ILE A 280 2.63 6.66 -3.49
CA ILE A 280 2.60 5.21 -3.72
C ILE A 280 3.78 4.56 -3.01
N ILE A 281 3.49 3.51 -2.23
CA ILE A 281 4.51 2.70 -1.57
C ILE A 281 4.66 1.30 -2.18
N GLU A 282 3.60 0.77 -2.80
CA GLU A 282 3.61 -0.53 -3.46
C GLU A 282 2.50 -0.63 -4.50
N VAL A 283 2.75 -1.38 -5.58
CA VAL A 283 1.71 -1.78 -6.54
C VAL A 283 1.68 -3.30 -6.64
N ASN A 284 0.51 -3.87 -6.29
CA ASN A 284 0.32 -5.30 -6.19
C ASN A 284 -0.33 -5.86 -7.47
N ALA A 285 0.35 -6.82 -8.15
CA ALA A 285 -0.20 -7.54 -9.28
C ALA A 285 -1.22 -8.62 -8.88
N HIS A 286 -1.21 -9.03 -7.60
CA HIS A 286 -2.09 -10.05 -7.04
C HIS A 286 -2.82 -9.50 -5.79
N PRO A 287 -3.62 -8.42 -5.91
CA PRO A 287 -4.25 -7.84 -4.74
C PRO A 287 -5.19 -8.82 -4.05
N GLY A 288 -5.18 -8.80 -2.71
CA GLY A 288 -6.10 -9.59 -1.89
C GLY A 288 -7.55 -9.13 -2.09
N ILE A 289 -8.48 -10.08 -2.00
CA ILE A 289 -9.92 -9.84 -2.22
C ILE A 289 -10.71 -9.63 -0.92
N GLU A 290 -10.04 -9.59 0.23
CA GLU A 290 -10.65 -9.36 1.54
C GLU A 290 -11.34 -7.98 1.63
N ILE A 291 -10.93 -7.04 0.83
CA ILE A 291 -11.57 -5.72 0.70
C ILE A 291 -13.07 -5.81 0.42
N GLN A 292 -13.56 -6.88 -0.24
CA GLN A 292 -14.98 -7.11 -0.48
C GLN A 292 -15.76 -7.29 0.82
N ASN A 293 -15.19 -8.04 1.77
CA ASN A 293 -15.78 -8.27 3.09
C ASN A 293 -15.82 -6.96 3.89
N ILE A 294 -14.75 -6.17 3.80
CA ILE A 294 -14.62 -4.89 4.49
C ILE A 294 -15.63 -3.89 3.95
N CYS A 295 -15.72 -3.74 2.63
CA CYS A 295 -16.62 -2.79 1.98
C CYS A 295 -18.07 -3.30 1.90
N GLN A 296 -18.33 -4.60 2.13
CA GLN A 296 -19.60 -5.28 1.83
C GLN A 296 -20.08 -5.02 0.39
N LEU A 297 -19.15 -5.08 -0.54
CA LEU A 297 -19.40 -4.90 -1.97
C LEU A 297 -18.71 -6.03 -2.74
N GLY A 298 -19.37 -6.52 -3.78
CA GLY A 298 -18.77 -7.52 -4.67
C GLY A 298 -17.91 -6.89 -5.75
N LEU A 299 -16.67 -7.31 -5.91
CA LEU A 299 -15.77 -6.84 -6.98
C LEU A 299 -16.32 -7.17 -8.37
N LYS A 300 -17.02 -8.30 -8.55
CA LYS A 300 -17.67 -8.62 -9.83
C LYS A 300 -18.70 -7.58 -10.23
N ALA A 301 -19.54 -7.12 -9.29
CA ALA A 301 -20.52 -6.08 -9.55
C ALA A 301 -19.83 -4.75 -9.90
N GLN A 302 -18.74 -4.39 -9.23
CA GLN A 302 -17.96 -3.19 -9.53
C GLN A 302 -17.30 -3.29 -10.92
N MET A 303 -16.72 -4.44 -11.28
CA MET A 303 -16.13 -4.68 -12.58
C MET A 303 -17.16 -4.66 -13.71
N ALA A 304 -18.33 -5.31 -13.51
CA ALA A 304 -19.43 -5.26 -14.48
C ALA A 304 -19.92 -3.82 -14.73
N ALA A 305 -19.90 -3.00 -13.67
CA ALA A 305 -20.25 -1.60 -13.78
C ALA A 305 -19.25 -0.79 -14.65
N VAL A 306 -18.02 -1.22 -14.83
CA VAL A 306 -17.00 -0.61 -15.73
C VAL A 306 -16.89 -1.34 -17.06
N GLY A 307 -17.78 -2.29 -17.33
CA GLY A 307 -17.91 -2.96 -18.64
C GLY A 307 -17.16 -4.31 -18.74
N GLU A 308 -16.65 -4.86 -17.63
CA GLU A 308 -16.09 -6.21 -17.65
C GLU A 308 -17.22 -7.25 -17.65
N ASP A 309 -17.17 -8.16 -18.64
CA ASP A 309 -18.14 -9.27 -18.75
C ASP A 309 -17.49 -10.58 -18.24
N PHE A 310 -18.18 -11.23 -17.32
CA PHE A 310 -17.77 -12.50 -16.70
C PHE A 310 -18.49 -13.73 -17.32
N ARG A 311 -19.04 -13.59 -18.53
CA ARG A 311 -19.68 -14.71 -19.24
C ARG A 311 -18.68 -15.69 -19.80
#